data_a0cc5d0c139ece99055b9b7baa8cc29d
#
_entry.id   a0cc5d0c139ece99055b9b7baa8cc29d
#
_cell.length_a   1.000
_cell.length_b   1.000
_cell.length_c   1.000
_cell.angle_alpha   90.00
_cell.angle_beta   90.00
_cell.angle_gamma   90.00
#
_symmetry.space_group_name_H-M   'P 1'
#
loop_
_entity.id
_entity.type
_entity.pdbx_description
1 polymer ?
#
loop_
_entity_poly.entity_id
_entity_poly.type
_entity_poly.pdbx_seq_one_letter_code
_entity_poly.pdbx_strand_id
1 'polypeptide(L)'
;MTDPDPTLRAVLERTRTIACVGASANPTRPSHYVSRFLVDRGYRVIGVNPGLAGQTLFGETVVASLSDITDPVDMVDIFRRSEEIPATVAAALAHLPGLGTIWMQLGLANAEAAALARAQGVDVIENRCPMIDIPRLFPPGWRVA
;
A
#
# COMPACT_ATOMS: atom_id res chain seq x y z
N MET A 1 9.67 -19.46 -15.57
CA MET A 1 8.70 -18.64 -14.84
C MET A 1 9.24 -18.35 -13.45
N THR A 2 9.21 -17.11 -13.03
CA THR A 2 9.75 -16.71 -11.73
C THR A 2 8.67 -16.87 -10.64
N ASP A 3 9.02 -17.53 -9.54
CA ASP A 3 8.15 -17.60 -8.37
C ASP A 3 8.10 -16.22 -7.70
N PRO A 4 6.92 -15.58 -7.52
CA PRO A 4 6.81 -14.29 -6.87
C PRO A 4 6.95 -14.33 -5.35
N ASP A 5 6.85 -15.50 -4.72
CA ASP A 5 6.74 -15.63 -3.28
C ASP A 5 7.94 -15.09 -2.49
N PRO A 6 9.20 -15.33 -2.90
CA PRO A 6 10.33 -14.74 -2.18
C PRO A 6 10.30 -13.22 -2.14
N THR A 7 9.91 -12.56 -3.24
CA THR A 7 9.76 -11.11 -3.29
C THR A 7 8.62 -10.64 -2.40
N LEU A 8 7.48 -11.32 -2.44
CA LEU A 8 6.33 -11.00 -1.59
C LEU A 8 6.69 -11.11 -0.10
N ARG A 9 7.38 -12.18 0.29
CA ARG A 9 7.84 -12.33 1.68
C ARG A 9 8.74 -11.19 2.11
N ALA A 10 9.74 -10.88 1.29
CA ALA A 10 10.70 -9.80 1.59
C ALA A 10 9.99 -8.45 1.73
N VAL A 11 9.09 -8.13 0.83
CA VAL A 11 8.31 -6.90 0.87
C VAL A 11 7.48 -6.81 2.15
N LEU A 12 6.74 -7.87 2.47
CA LEU A 12 5.84 -7.88 3.63
C LEU A 12 6.60 -7.88 4.97
N GLU A 13 7.77 -8.52 5.03
CA GLU A 13 8.59 -8.55 6.24
C GLU A 13 9.29 -7.21 6.53
N ARG A 14 9.74 -6.49 5.51
CA ARG A 14 10.48 -5.23 5.68
C ARG A 14 9.56 -4.01 5.85
N THR A 15 8.30 -4.12 5.43
CA THR A 15 7.34 -3.01 5.49
C THR A 15 6.89 -2.77 6.93
N ARG A 16 6.79 -1.51 7.34
CA ARG A 16 6.25 -1.09 8.64
C ARG A 16 5.10 -0.11 8.48
N THR A 17 5.29 0.93 7.66
CA THR A 17 4.32 2.00 7.44
C THR A 17 3.81 1.95 6.01
N ILE A 18 2.49 1.94 5.86
CA ILE A 18 1.78 1.83 4.59
C ILE A 18 0.91 3.07 4.40
N ALA A 19 1.00 3.71 3.23
CA ALA A 19 0.06 4.73 2.81
C ALA A 19 -1.02 4.05 1.96
N CYS A 20 -2.26 4.10 2.43
CA CYS A 20 -3.42 3.53 1.73
C CYS A 20 -4.07 4.61 0.88
N VAL A 21 -3.81 4.60 -0.43
CA VAL A 21 -4.38 5.59 -1.36
C VAL A 21 -5.75 5.11 -1.84
N GLY A 22 -6.76 5.93 -1.63
CA GLY A 22 -8.15 5.55 -1.85
C GLY A 22 -8.80 4.98 -0.60
N ALA A 23 -8.34 5.41 0.58
CA ALA A 23 -8.91 4.98 1.85
C ALA A 23 -10.40 5.29 1.93
N SER A 24 -11.15 4.43 2.60
CA SER A 24 -12.60 4.56 2.79
C SER A 24 -12.98 4.37 4.25
N ALA A 25 -13.94 5.16 4.71
CA ALA A 25 -14.55 4.99 6.02
C ALA A 25 -15.59 3.85 6.05
N ASN A 26 -15.99 3.36 4.88
CA ASN A 26 -17.01 2.30 4.76
C ASN A 26 -16.37 0.92 4.97
N PRO A 27 -16.74 0.18 6.07
CA PRO A 27 -16.14 -1.12 6.37
C PRO A 27 -16.35 -2.20 5.30
N THR A 28 -17.29 -2.01 4.38
CA THR A 28 -17.55 -2.97 3.31
C THR A 28 -16.63 -2.77 2.09
N ARG A 29 -15.86 -1.69 2.07
CA ARG A 29 -14.93 -1.40 0.97
C ARG A 29 -13.59 -2.11 1.19
N PRO A 30 -12.97 -2.64 0.12
CA PRO A 30 -11.67 -3.32 0.24
C PRO A 30 -10.59 -2.48 0.90
N SER A 31 -10.50 -1.18 0.57
CA SER A 31 -9.50 -0.31 1.18
C SER A 31 -9.66 -0.24 2.71
N HIS A 32 -10.87 -0.39 3.22
CA HIS A 32 -11.11 -0.38 4.66
C HIS A 32 -10.76 -1.72 5.31
N TYR A 33 -11.38 -2.83 4.84
CA TYR A 33 -11.17 -4.10 5.54
C TYR A 33 -9.75 -4.67 5.34
N VAL A 34 -9.10 -4.42 4.20
CA VAL A 34 -7.71 -4.80 4.01
C VAL A 34 -6.79 -4.00 4.93
N SER A 35 -7.02 -2.69 5.06
CA SER A 35 -6.24 -1.85 5.97
C SER A 35 -6.41 -2.26 7.43
N ARG A 36 -7.63 -2.60 7.85
CA ARG A 36 -7.88 -3.13 9.19
C ARG A 36 -7.12 -4.44 9.43
N PHE A 37 -7.14 -5.33 8.45
CA PHE A 37 -6.36 -6.56 8.52
C PHE A 37 -4.87 -6.27 8.69
N LEU A 38 -4.33 -5.32 7.93
CA LEU A 38 -2.91 -4.95 8.02
C LEU A 38 -2.56 -4.37 9.39
N VAL A 39 -3.40 -3.51 9.94
CA VAL A 39 -3.20 -3.00 11.30
C VAL A 39 -3.15 -4.15 12.31
N ASP A 40 -4.04 -5.13 12.18
CA ASP A 40 -4.06 -6.30 13.05
C ASP A 40 -2.79 -7.15 12.91
N ARG A 41 -2.08 -7.03 11.80
CA ARG A 41 -0.79 -7.70 11.57
C ARG A 41 0.42 -6.86 11.95
N GLY A 42 0.20 -5.72 12.62
CA GLY A 42 1.28 -4.89 13.17
C GLY A 42 1.74 -3.74 12.28
N TYR A 43 1.16 -3.57 11.11
CA TYR A 43 1.49 -2.44 10.23
C TYR A 43 0.84 -1.15 10.71
N ARG A 44 1.53 -0.03 10.49
CA ARG A 44 0.93 1.29 10.60
C ARG A 44 0.35 1.65 9.23
N VAL A 45 -0.94 2.01 9.20
CA VAL A 45 -1.61 2.38 7.94
C VAL A 45 -2.11 3.83 8.03
N ILE A 46 -1.67 4.66 7.09
CA ILE A 46 -2.08 6.05 6.97
C ILE A 46 -3.01 6.15 5.77
N GLY A 47 -4.27 6.51 6.01
CA GLY A 47 -5.25 6.71 4.94
C GLY A 47 -4.98 7.99 4.16
N VAL A 48 -5.11 7.92 2.84
CA VAL A 48 -4.99 9.06 1.93
C VAL A 48 -6.27 9.19 1.13
N ASN A 49 -7.03 10.26 1.39
CA ASN A 49 -8.27 10.57 0.69
C ASN A 49 -8.66 12.02 0.96
N PRO A 50 -8.74 12.89 -0.07
CA PRO A 50 -9.11 14.30 0.14
C PRO A 50 -10.45 14.48 0.83
N GLY A 51 -11.43 13.62 0.54
CA GLY A 51 -12.77 13.69 1.13
C GLY A 51 -12.86 13.31 2.60
N LEU A 52 -11.83 12.67 3.15
CA LEU A 52 -11.79 12.21 4.54
C LEU A 52 -10.67 12.85 5.35
N ALA A 53 -9.95 13.81 4.76
CA ALA A 53 -8.82 14.45 5.44
C ALA A 53 -9.23 15.03 6.78
N GLY A 54 -8.41 14.78 7.82
CA GLY A 54 -8.67 15.21 9.18
C GLY A 54 -9.46 14.22 10.03
N GLN A 55 -10.11 13.23 9.40
CA GLN A 55 -10.78 12.16 10.14
C GLN A 55 -9.77 11.11 10.59
N THR A 56 -10.14 10.29 11.56
CA THR A 56 -9.29 9.20 12.04
C THR A 56 -9.77 7.89 11.44
N LEU A 57 -8.85 7.19 10.74
CA LEU A 57 -9.05 5.82 10.26
C LEU A 57 -7.82 5.00 10.61
N PHE A 58 -8.03 3.75 11.00
CA PHE A 58 -6.93 2.80 11.27
C PHE A 58 -5.97 3.30 12.38
N GLY A 59 -6.49 4.14 13.30
CA GLY A 59 -5.70 4.73 14.38
C GLY A 59 -4.84 5.93 13.99
N GLU A 60 -4.96 6.44 12.75
CA GLU A 60 -4.15 7.55 12.22
C GLU A 60 -5.05 8.62 11.61
N THR A 61 -4.57 9.85 11.60
CA THR A 61 -5.25 10.94 10.91
C THR A 61 -5.12 10.77 9.40
N VAL A 62 -6.26 10.80 8.70
CA VAL A 62 -6.29 10.74 7.23
C VAL A 62 -5.75 12.04 6.64
N VAL A 63 -4.91 11.93 5.63
CA VAL A 63 -4.37 13.09 4.90
C VAL A 63 -5.02 13.21 3.51
N ALA A 64 -5.00 14.41 2.96
CA ALA A 64 -5.60 14.68 1.66
C ALA A 64 -4.78 14.09 0.51
N SER A 65 -3.45 14.13 0.60
CA SER A 65 -2.55 13.68 -0.46
C SER A 65 -1.27 13.09 0.14
N LEU A 66 -0.53 12.37 -0.70
CA LEU A 66 0.76 11.78 -0.30
C LEU A 66 1.78 12.83 0.14
N SER A 67 1.71 14.05 -0.43
CA SER A 67 2.60 15.14 -0.07
C SER A 67 2.39 15.65 1.37
N ASP A 68 1.26 15.33 1.98
CA ASP A 68 0.97 15.73 3.36
C ASP A 68 1.53 14.78 4.41
N ILE A 69 2.05 13.63 4.00
CA ILE A 69 2.67 12.68 4.93
C ILE A 69 4.07 13.14 5.25
N THR A 70 4.35 13.31 6.54
CA THR A 70 5.66 13.79 7.02
C THR A 70 6.54 12.64 7.55
N ASP A 71 5.94 11.52 7.92
CA ASP A 71 6.66 10.34 8.42
C ASP A 71 7.17 9.47 7.28
N PRO A 72 8.22 8.67 7.50
CA PRO A 72 8.68 7.71 6.48
C PRO A 72 7.59 6.69 6.13
N VAL A 73 7.44 6.41 4.83
CA VAL A 73 6.49 5.41 4.31
C VAL A 73 7.28 4.35 3.54
N ASP A 74 7.02 3.09 3.83
CA ASP A 74 7.70 1.97 3.19
C ASP A 74 6.96 1.46 1.97
N MET A 75 5.63 1.51 1.99
CA MET A 75 4.78 0.97 0.93
C MET A 75 3.60 1.91 0.67
N VAL A 76 3.27 2.07 -0.61
CA VAL A 76 2.00 2.67 -1.03
C VAL A 76 1.10 1.54 -1.54
N ASP A 77 -0.07 1.37 -0.90
CA ASP A 77 -1.08 0.39 -1.26
C ASP A 77 -2.21 1.10 -1.99
N ILE A 78 -2.42 0.76 -3.26
CA ILE A 78 -3.28 1.52 -4.17
C ILE A 78 -4.63 0.85 -4.35
N PHE A 79 -5.70 1.59 -4.00
CA PHE A 79 -7.12 1.24 -4.18
C PHE A 79 -7.79 2.27 -5.10
N ARG A 80 -7.16 2.58 -6.23
CA ARG A 80 -7.66 3.53 -7.22
C ARG A 80 -7.88 2.83 -8.55
N ARG A 81 -8.66 3.44 -9.45
CA ARG A 81 -8.82 2.92 -10.81
C ARG A 81 -7.48 2.91 -11.54
N SER A 82 -7.34 1.99 -12.51
CA SER A 82 -6.08 1.80 -13.24
C SER A 82 -5.60 3.08 -13.93
N GLU A 83 -6.51 3.91 -14.45
CA GLU A 83 -6.15 5.17 -15.10
C GLU A 83 -5.58 6.23 -14.14
N GLU A 84 -5.80 6.08 -12.84
CA GLU A 84 -5.28 6.99 -11.82
C GLU A 84 -3.92 6.54 -11.27
N ILE A 85 -3.50 5.33 -11.57
CA ILE A 85 -2.26 4.75 -11.01
C ILE A 85 -1.01 5.52 -11.44
N PRO A 86 -0.82 5.92 -12.72
CA PRO A 86 0.38 6.66 -13.09
C PRO A 86 0.59 7.94 -12.28
N ALA A 87 -0.45 8.73 -12.07
CA ALA A 87 -0.36 9.96 -11.27
C ALA A 87 -0.06 9.66 -9.80
N THR A 88 -0.67 8.61 -9.25
CA THR A 88 -0.42 8.19 -7.85
C THR A 88 1.02 7.74 -7.65
N VAL A 89 1.55 6.95 -8.56
CA VAL A 89 2.94 6.48 -8.50
C VAL A 89 3.91 7.65 -8.65
N ALA A 90 3.66 8.56 -9.58
CA ALA A 90 4.49 9.76 -9.75
C ALA A 90 4.53 10.60 -8.47
N ALA A 91 3.38 10.81 -7.82
CA ALA A 91 3.31 11.53 -6.55
C ALA A 91 4.06 10.81 -5.43
N ALA A 92 3.93 9.50 -5.35
CA ALA A 92 4.63 8.69 -4.36
C ALA A 92 6.16 8.82 -4.50
N LEU A 93 6.65 8.71 -5.73
CA LEU A 93 8.08 8.83 -6.02
C LEU A 93 8.61 10.23 -5.72
N ALA A 94 7.77 11.26 -5.93
CA ALA A 94 8.17 12.65 -5.69
C ALA A 94 8.20 13.01 -4.20
N HIS A 95 7.30 12.45 -3.39
CA HIS A 95 7.06 12.91 -2.02
C HIS A 95 7.47 11.93 -0.93
N LEU A 96 7.79 10.69 -1.26
CA LEU A 96 8.13 9.64 -0.28
C LEU A 96 9.54 9.09 -0.55
N PRO A 97 10.59 9.81 -0.07
CA PRO A 97 11.97 9.48 -0.45
C PRO A 97 12.45 8.10 0.02
N GLY A 98 11.89 7.55 1.06
CA GLY A 98 12.27 6.23 1.58
C GLY A 98 11.40 5.08 1.08
N LEU A 99 10.53 5.35 0.08
CA LEU A 99 9.59 4.35 -0.42
C LEU A 99 10.30 3.12 -0.99
N GLY A 100 9.89 1.94 -0.54
CA GLY A 100 10.44 0.67 -1.01
C GLY A 100 9.53 -0.10 -1.96
N THR A 101 8.21 0.10 -1.89
CA THR A 101 7.25 -0.72 -2.62
C THR A 101 6.01 0.06 -3.03
N ILE A 102 5.54 -0.18 -4.26
CA ILE A 102 4.21 0.15 -4.74
C ILE A 102 3.42 -1.15 -4.82
N TRP A 103 2.27 -1.21 -4.17
CA TRP A 103 1.38 -2.37 -4.20
C TRP A 103 0.07 -2.00 -4.90
N MET A 104 -0.22 -2.69 -5.99
CA MET A 104 -1.47 -2.54 -6.74
C MET A 104 -2.39 -3.70 -6.41
N GLN A 105 -3.57 -3.40 -5.90
CA GLN A 105 -4.55 -4.37 -5.41
C GLN A 105 -5.12 -5.25 -6.54
N LEU A 106 -5.90 -6.27 -6.16
CA LEU A 106 -6.56 -7.18 -7.11
C LEU A 106 -7.28 -6.40 -8.19
N GLY A 107 -7.05 -6.79 -9.44
CA GLY A 107 -7.65 -6.16 -10.60
C GLY A 107 -6.90 -4.91 -11.08
N LEU A 108 -5.85 -4.49 -10.37
CA LEU A 108 -5.09 -3.30 -10.73
C LEU A 108 -3.71 -3.67 -11.27
N ALA A 109 -3.37 -3.11 -12.41
CA ALA A 109 -2.05 -3.21 -13.01
C ALA A 109 -1.84 -2.03 -13.94
N ASN A 110 -0.60 -1.56 -14.05
CA ASN A 110 -0.25 -0.48 -14.97
C ASN A 110 1.24 -0.60 -15.32
N ALA A 111 1.52 -1.01 -16.55
CA ALA A 111 2.89 -1.29 -16.98
C ALA A 111 3.77 -0.02 -16.98
N GLU A 112 3.21 1.11 -17.38
CA GLU A 112 3.94 2.39 -17.40
C GLU A 112 4.35 2.82 -16.00
N ALA A 113 3.41 2.80 -15.07
CA ALA A 113 3.66 3.16 -13.67
C ALA A 113 4.65 2.19 -13.01
N ALA A 114 4.51 0.89 -13.30
CA ALA A 114 5.42 -0.12 -12.78
C ALA A 114 6.86 0.12 -13.27
N ALA A 115 7.03 0.41 -14.55
CA ALA A 115 8.36 0.70 -15.12
C ALA A 115 8.98 1.94 -14.49
N LEU A 116 8.18 2.99 -14.28
CA LEU A 116 8.63 4.24 -13.65
C LEU A 116 9.15 3.99 -12.22
N ALA A 117 8.39 3.24 -11.43
CA ALA A 117 8.78 2.93 -10.05
C ALA A 117 10.04 2.05 -10.01
N ARG A 118 10.08 0.99 -10.83
CA ARG A 118 11.23 0.09 -10.89
C ARG A 118 12.51 0.79 -11.34
N ALA A 119 12.39 1.77 -12.23
CA ALA A 119 13.54 2.57 -12.69
C ALA A 119 14.17 3.35 -11.54
N GLN A 120 13.44 3.63 -10.46
CA GLN A 120 13.92 4.31 -9.26
C GLN A 120 14.25 3.34 -8.12
N GLY A 121 14.32 2.04 -8.40
CA GLY A 121 14.67 1.04 -7.41
C GLY A 121 13.54 0.65 -6.47
N VAL A 122 12.30 1.01 -6.79
CA VAL A 122 11.11 0.68 -6.00
C VAL A 122 10.50 -0.60 -6.52
N ASP A 123 10.23 -1.56 -5.63
CA ASP A 123 9.54 -2.80 -6.00
C ASP A 123 8.09 -2.54 -6.33
N VAL A 124 7.55 -3.30 -7.29
CA VAL A 124 6.15 -3.19 -7.69
C VAL A 124 5.49 -4.55 -7.63
N ILE A 125 4.39 -4.61 -6.89
CA ILE A 125 3.51 -5.77 -6.82
C ILE A 125 2.21 -5.38 -7.53
N GLU A 126 1.74 -6.20 -8.46
CA GLU A 126 0.53 -5.92 -9.24
C GLU A 126 -0.50 -7.03 -9.06
N ASN A 127 -1.78 -6.64 -9.02
CA ASN A 127 -2.91 -7.57 -9.01
C ASN A 127 -2.82 -8.59 -7.86
N ARG A 128 -2.54 -8.11 -6.64
CA ARG A 128 -2.48 -8.95 -5.45
C ARG A 128 -3.10 -8.25 -4.25
N CYS A 129 -3.46 -9.05 -3.24
CA CYS A 129 -4.01 -8.54 -1.98
C CYS A 129 -3.21 -9.11 -0.80
N PRO A 130 -2.66 -8.26 0.08
CA PRO A 130 -1.90 -8.75 1.23
C PRO A 130 -2.76 -9.55 2.21
N MET A 131 -4.06 -9.29 2.26
CA MET A 131 -5.00 -10.06 3.08
C MET A 131 -5.10 -11.52 2.62
N ILE A 132 -4.82 -11.79 1.33
CA ILE A 132 -4.76 -13.14 0.76
C ILE A 132 -3.34 -13.70 0.90
N ASP A 133 -2.32 -12.91 0.59
CA ASP A 133 -0.95 -13.40 0.53
C ASP A 133 -0.34 -13.65 1.91
N ILE A 134 -0.64 -12.81 2.91
CA ILE A 134 -0.07 -12.99 4.26
C ILE A 134 -0.46 -14.35 4.88
N PRO A 135 -1.75 -14.75 4.90
CA PRO A 135 -2.10 -16.07 5.44
C PRO A 135 -1.51 -17.23 4.65
N ARG A 136 -1.26 -17.05 3.35
CA ARG A 136 -0.65 -18.07 2.50
C ARG A 136 0.85 -18.22 2.74
N LEU A 137 1.54 -17.10 3.02
CA LEU A 137 3.00 -17.06 3.12
C LEU A 137 3.53 -17.24 4.53
N PHE A 138 2.75 -16.88 5.53
CA PHE A 138 3.19 -16.84 6.93
C PHE A 138 2.29 -17.71 7.81
N PRO A 139 2.80 -18.18 8.97
CA PRO A 139 1.99 -19.01 9.86
C PRO A 139 0.81 -18.23 10.47
N PRO A 140 -0.23 -18.96 10.98
CA PRO A 140 -1.35 -18.32 11.66
C PRO A 140 -0.88 -17.41 12.79
N GLY A 141 -1.48 -16.22 12.88
CA GLY A 141 -1.14 -15.25 13.91
C GLY A 141 0.13 -14.44 13.66
N TRP A 142 0.76 -14.62 12.50
CA TRP A 142 1.96 -13.85 12.16
C TRP A 142 1.70 -12.35 12.18
N ARG A 143 2.65 -11.61 12.74
CA ARG A 143 2.64 -10.15 12.76
C ARG A 143 4.01 -9.65 12.33
N VAL A 144 4.05 -8.49 11.70
CA VAL A 144 5.32 -7.83 11.41
C VAL A 144 5.95 -7.32 12.71
N ALA A 145 7.26 -7.44 12.82
CA ALA A 145 7.98 -7.10 14.05
C ALA A 145 8.00 -5.59 14.32
#